data_419707e7b439a8586eddd628c93c1e7d
#
_entry.id   419707e7b439a8586eddd628c93c1e7d
#
_cell.length_a   1.000
_cell.length_b   1.000
_cell.length_c   1.000
_cell.angle_alpha   90.00
_cell.angle_beta   90.00
_cell.angle_gamma   90.00
#
_symmetry.space_group_name_H-M   'P 1'
#
loop_
_entity.id
_entity.type
_entity.pdbx_description
1 polymer ?
#
loop_
_entity_poly.entity_id
_entity_poly.type
_entity_poly.pdbx_seq_one_letter_code
_entity_poly.pdbx_strand_id
1 'polypeptide(L)'
;MSMQDELQPLLSAVQRNCHISDARYAGNYSLCVYLLKMREYFRWEKGYAFRDNLPDGDVGDWLKERELFWQTIEDEPFAELPVAGDHYDPFDSDAVNAALARYGLVYSGGLGSKGTPHFFLGKLGHREQRSDFTLLVSENEYARDLTAPPAMALGGNIFIRRESLRRMIWEKIEEWRWHRLENAMGRALRVFDLENNAEAALEEMTDTLIDSVLLHEKGEVLAGERLGPDWERMLGRVPGTKAEIMVRAVRDHLADSLTTLPGLLAAAKDASMHFYFASLGNMQKHLFPALVQAYDSWVASGDPGAIEQLAPRSEAHWQALAGRMLELYRHDPDDLAERLVALVESSRFE
;
A
#
# COMPACT_ATOMS: atom_id res chain seq x y z
N MET A 1 -11.24 -31.98 -17.32
CA MET A 1 -11.31 -31.00 -16.22
C MET A 1 -10.94 -29.65 -16.82
N SER A 2 -11.76 -28.64 -16.69
CA SER A 2 -11.39 -27.32 -17.18
C SER A 2 -10.28 -26.73 -16.29
N MET A 3 -9.48 -25.81 -16.83
CA MET A 3 -8.47 -25.07 -16.02
C MET A 3 -9.13 -24.39 -14.81
N GLN A 4 -10.38 -23.99 -14.95
CA GLN A 4 -11.16 -23.35 -13.89
C GLN A 4 -11.50 -24.35 -12.76
N ASP A 5 -11.82 -25.61 -13.10
CA ASP A 5 -12.09 -26.67 -12.10
C ASP A 5 -10.81 -27.05 -11.33
N GLU A 6 -9.65 -26.98 -11.99
CA GLU A 6 -8.33 -27.28 -11.38
C GLU A 6 -7.90 -26.19 -10.39
N LEU A 7 -8.24 -24.93 -10.65
CA LEU A 7 -7.85 -23.79 -9.81
C LEU A 7 -8.84 -23.48 -8.68
N GLN A 8 -10.05 -24.01 -8.70
CA GLN A 8 -11.07 -23.74 -7.69
C GLN A 8 -10.64 -24.06 -6.25
N PRO A 9 -9.94 -25.19 -5.98
CA PRO A 9 -9.41 -25.47 -4.64
C PRO A 9 -8.41 -24.41 -4.15
N LEU A 10 -7.51 -23.94 -5.03
CA LEU A 10 -6.57 -22.87 -4.72
C LEU A 10 -7.29 -21.55 -4.41
N LEU A 11 -8.23 -21.14 -5.27
CA LEU A 11 -9.03 -19.92 -5.04
C LEU A 11 -9.73 -19.96 -3.68
N SER A 12 -10.33 -21.09 -3.35
CA SER A 12 -11.02 -21.28 -2.07
C SER A 12 -10.06 -21.23 -0.88
N ALA A 13 -8.87 -21.83 -0.99
CA ALA A 13 -7.87 -21.83 0.07
C ALA A 13 -7.30 -20.43 0.31
N VAL A 14 -6.95 -19.68 -0.76
CA VAL A 14 -6.46 -18.31 -0.62
C VAL A 14 -7.54 -17.41 -0.02
N GLN A 15 -8.79 -17.48 -0.52
CA GLN A 15 -9.87 -16.66 0.02
C GLN A 15 -10.18 -17.01 1.48
N ARG A 16 -10.06 -18.28 1.88
CA ARG A 16 -10.18 -18.69 3.27
C ARG A 16 -9.09 -18.08 4.14
N ASN A 17 -7.84 -18.06 3.69
CA ASN A 17 -6.73 -17.42 4.40
C ASN A 17 -6.94 -15.91 4.54
N CYS A 18 -7.47 -15.25 3.50
CA CYS A 18 -7.90 -13.84 3.58
C CYS A 18 -8.94 -13.66 4.69
N HIS A 19 -9.98 -14.48 4.72
CA HIS A 19 -11.03 -14.41 5.74
C HIS A 19 -10.53 -14.68 7.16
N ILE A 20 -9.60 -15.64 7.36
CA ILE A 20 -8.99 -15.91 8.66
C ILE A 20 -8.18 -14.69 9.12
N SER A 21 -7.42 -14.06 8.21
CA SER A 21 -6.70 -12.81 8.54
C SER A 21 -7.67 -11.68 8.92
N ASP A 22 -8.71 -11.47 8.10
CA ASP A 22 -9.71 -10.43 8.35
C ASP A 22 -10.44 -10.66 9.67
N ALA A 23 -10.83 -11.90 9.98
CA ALA A 23 -11.49 -12.26 11.24
C ALA A 23 -10.66 -11.85 12.46
N ARG A 24 -9.34 -12.06 12.42
CA ARG A 24 -8.42 -11.74 13.52
C ARG A 24 -8.09 -10.26 13.64
N TYR A 25 -8.00 -9.54 12.51
CA TYR A 25 -7.38 -8.22 12.47
C TYR A 25 -8.29 -7.08 12.03
N ALA A 26 -9.52 -7.36 11.54
CA ALA A 26 -10.47 -6.31 11.16
C ALA A 26 -10.85 -5.36 12.31
N GLY A 27 -10.79 -5.85 13.55
CA GLY A 27 -11.00 -5.05 14.76
C GLY A 27 -9.95 -3.97 15.01
N ASN A 28 -8.82 -3.98 14.29
CA ASN A 28 -7.79 -2.95 14.37
C ASN A 28 -8.18 -1.63 13.67
N TYR A 29 -9.21 -1.63 12.85
CA TYR A 29 -9.73 -0.43 12.21
C TYR A 29 -10.67 0.33 13.14
N SER A 30 -10.71 1.67 13.00
CA SER A 30 -11.81 2.43 13.57
C SER A 30 -13.14 2.03 12.89
N LEU A 31 -14.26 2.15 13.59
CA LEU A 31 -15.56 1.75 13.06
C LEU A 31 -15.87 2.37 11.69
N CYS A 32 -15.58 3.67 11.51
CA CYS A 32 -15.81 4.33 10.22
C CYS A 32 -14.97 3.75 9.09
N VAL A 33 -13.68 3.50 9.34
CA VAL A 33 -12.78 2.91 8.35
C VAL A 33 -13.18 1.46 8.04
N TYR A 34 -13.54 0.69 9.07
CA TYR A 34 -14.04 -0.67 8.92
C TYR A 34 -15.26 -0.72 7.99
N LEU A 35 -16.28 0.08 8.27
CA LEU A 35 -17.50 0.10 7.46
C LEU A 35 -17.26 0.53 6.00
N LEU A 36 -16.36 1.50 5.77
CA LEU A 36 -15.97 1.89 4.41
C LEU A 36 -15.28 0.72 3.67
N LYS A 37 -14.35 0.03 4.33
CA LYS A 37 -13.66 -1.13 3.76
C LYS A 37 -14.62 -2.29 3.48
N MET A 38 -15.54 -2.58 4.39
CA MET A 38 -16.56 -3.64 4.20
C MET A 38 -17.50 -3.31 3.05
N ARG A 39 -17.91 -2.06 2.89
CA ARG A 39 -18.70 -1.58 1.75
C ARG A 39 -17.97 -1.83 0.43
N GLU A 40 -16.70 -1.49 0.35
CA GLU A 40 -15.89 -1.69 -0.87
C GLU A 40 -15.53 -3.17 -1.08
N TYR A 41 -15.45 -3.97 -0.02
CA TYR A 41 -15.31 -5.42 -0.12
C TYR A 41 -16.59 -6.08 -0.68
N PHE A 42 -17.76 -5.64 -0.20
CA PHE A 42 -19.05 -6.04 -0.79
C PHE A 42 -19.13 -5.69 -2.28
N ARG A 43 -18.76 -4.46 -2.65
CA ARG A 43 -18.71 -3.99 -4.04
C ARG A 43 -17.89 -4.94 -4.92
N TRP A 44 -16.67 -5.26 -4.46
CA TRP A 44 -15.77 -6.17 -5.16
C TRP A 44 -16.34 -7.57 -5.28
N GLU A 45 -16.81 -8.16 -4.18
CA GLU A 45 -17.32 -9.54 -4.16
C GLU A 45 -18.57 -9.72 -5.03
N LYS A 46 -19.43 -8.70 -5.08
CA LYS A 46 -20.66 -8.73 -5.90
C LYS A 46 -20.49 -8.20 -7.32
N GLY A 47 -19.30 -7.72 -7.67
CA GLY A 47 -18.99 -7.23 -9.02
C GLY A 47 -19.66 -5.91 -9.40
N TYR A 48 -20.00 -5.06 -8.43
CA TYR A 48 -20.54 -3.73 -8.69
C TYR A 48 -19.46 -2.79 -9.24
N ALA A 49 -19.79 -1.99 -10.24
CA ALA A 49 -18.92 -0.91 -10.71
C ALA A 49 -18.77 0.20 -9.65
N PHE A 50 -17.73 1.02 -9.76
CA PHE A 50 -17.45 2.05 -8.75
C PHE A 50 -18.58 3.09 -8.60
N ARG A 51 -19.30 3.41 -9.69
CA ARG A 51 -20.43 4.35 -9.67
C ARG A 51 -21.77 3.73 -9.29
N ASP A 52 -21.86 2.42 -9.20
CA ASP A 52 -23.11 1.76 -8.85
C ASP A 52 -23.53 2.11 -7.43
N ASN A 53 -24.79 2.41 -7.26
CA ASN A 53 -25.38 2.54 -5.94
C ASN A 53 -25.51 1.14 -5.33
N LEU A 54 -24.94 0.97 -4.14
CA LEU A 54 -25.08 -0.27 -3.39
C LEU A 54 -26.40 -0.26 -2.63
N PRO A 55 -27.20 -1.35 -2.69
CA PRO A 55 -28.43 -1.44 -1.92
C PRO A 55 -28.12 -1.53 -0.42
N ASP A 56 -28.54 -0.56 0.38
CA ASP A 56 -28.19 -0.46 1.80
C ASP A 56 -28.61 -1.71 2.60
N GLY A 57 -29.78 -2.27 2.31
CA GLY A 57 -30.25 -3.52 2.93
C GLY A 57 -29.32 -4.70 2.65
N ASP A 58 -28.94 -4.90 1.40
CA ASP A 58 -28.10 -6.00 0.98
C ASP A 58 -26.70 -5.91 1.60
N VAL A 59 -26.12 -4.69 1.65
CA VAL A 59 -24.82 -4.45 2.31
C VAL A 59 -24.89 -4.79 3.79
N GLY A 60 -25.98 -4.36 4.49
CA GLY A 60 -26.15 -4.61 5.92
C GLY A 60 -26.34 -6.09 6.25
N ASP A 61 -27.10 -6.82 5.46
CA ASP A 61 -27.32 -8.25 5.67
C ASP A 61 -26.07 -9.08 5.32
N TRP A 62 -25.39 -8.76 4.22
CA TRP A 62 -24.11 -9.35 3.87
C TRP A 62 -23.03 -9.11 4.94
N LEU A 63 -22.99 -7.90 5.53
CA LEU A 63 -22.04 -7.58 6.60
C LEU A 63 -22.26 -8.48 7.82
N LYS A 64 -23.52 -8.64 8.27
CA LYS A 64 -23.86 -9.51 9.40
C LYS A 64 -23.47 -10.98 9.11
N GLU A 65 -23.80 -11.48 7.91
CA GLU A 65 -23.43 -12.83 7.50
C GLU A 65 -21.92 -13.03 7.50
N ARG A 66 -21.17 -12.01 7.01
CA ARG A 66 -19.71 -12.03 6.97
C ARG A 66 -19.10 -12.05 8.38
N GLU A 67 -19.57 -11.23 9.28
CA GLU A 67 -19.09 -11.19 10.68
C GLU A 67 -19.39 -12.50 11.40
N LEU A 68 -20.59 -13.07 11.23
CA LEU A 68 -20.93 -14.39 11.77
C LEU A 68 -20.04 -15.48 11.22
N PHE A 69 -19.76 -15.48 9.92
CA PHE A 69 -18.83 -16.43 9.31
C PHE A 69 -17.42 -16.26 9.89
N TRP A 70 -16.91 -15.06 10.01
CA TRP A 70 -15.58 -14.79 10.56
C TRP A 70 -15.43 -15.29 12.00
N GLN A 71 -16.46 -15.14 12.85
CA GLN A 71 -16.46 -15.69 14.21
C GLN A 71 -16.28 -17.21 14.25
N THR A 72 -16.64 -17.91 13.18
CA THR A 72 -16.49 -19.37 13.13
C THR A 72 -15.08 -19.84 12.74
N ILE A 73 -14.26 -18.95 12.17
CA ILE A 73 -12.95 -19.30 11.58
C ILE A 73 -11.77 -18.53 12.19
N GLU A 74 -12.00 -17.59 13.09
CA GLU A 74 -10.93 -16.73 13.62
C GLU A 74 -9.78 -17.49 14.29
N ASP A 75 -10.05 -18.64 14.90
CA ASP A 75 -9.05 -19.48 15.57
C ASP A 75 -8.42 -20.54 14.64
N GLU A 76 -8.88 -20.66 13.38
CA GLU A 76 -8.36 -21.67 12.48
C GLU A 76 -6.95 -21.36 11.97
N PRO A 77 -6.08 -22.35 11.78
CA PRO A 77 -4.79 -22.13 11.14
C PRO A 77 -4.97 -21.72 9.67
N PHE A 78 -4.00 -20.99 9.13
CA PHE A 78 -3.95 -20.74 7.70
C PHE A 78 -3.80 -22.04 6.93
N ALA A 79 -4.59 -22.19 5.88
CA ALA A 79 -4.59 -23.37 5.04
C ALA A 79 -3.39 -23.39 4.08
N GLU A 80 -2.81 -24.55 3.87
CA GLU A 80 -1.90 -24.80 2.76
C GLU A 80 -2.59 -24.56 1.41
N LEU A 81 -1.82 -24.20 0.39
CA LEU A 81 -2.33 -23.87 -0.93
C LEU A 81 -2.15 -25.03 -1.89
N PRO A 82 -3.25 -25.67 -2.35
CA PRO A 82 -3.17 -26.75 -3.32
C PRO A 82 -2.92 -26.18 -4.73
N VAL A 83 -1.78 -26.53 -5.34
CA VAL A 83 -1.45 -26.17 -6.72
C VAL A 83 -0.96 -27.42 -7.45
N ALA A 84 -1.66 -27.82 -8.49
CA ALA A 84 -1.25 -28.90 -9.38
C ALA A 84 -1.00 -30.28 -8.69
N GLY A 85 -1.66 -30.52 -7.57
CA GLY A 85 -1.52 -31.76 -6.79
C GLY A 85 -0.50 -31.68 -5.66
N ASP A 86 0.29 -30.62 -5.57
CA ASP A 86 1.18 -30.32 -4.46
C ASP A 86 0.55 -29.30 -3.49
N HIS A 87 1.09 -29.22 -2.27
CA HIS A 87 0.66 -28.29 -1.22
C HIS A 87 1.79 -27.37 -0.84
N TYR A 88 1.51 -26.07 -0.72
CA TYR A 88 2.47 -25.02 -0.45
C TYR A 88 2.12 -24.24 0.82
N ASP A 89 3.15 -23.83 1.58
CA ASP A 89 2.99 -22.89 2.68
C ASP A 89 2.44 -21.56 2.12
N PRO A 90 1.36 -20.99 2.68
CA PRO A 90 0.79 -19.73 2.21
C PRO A 90 1.74 -18.53 2.39
N PHE A 91 2.80 -18.63 3.18
CA PHE A 91 3.83 -17.60 3.32
C PHE A 91 5.02 -17.78 2.39
N ASP A 92 5.12 -18.88 1.65
CA ASP A 92 6.15 -19.08 0.62
C ASP A 92 5.66 -18.60 -0.75
N SER A 93 5.58 -17.28 -0.90
CA SER A 93 5.11 -16.65 -2.14
C SER A 93 5.96 -17.04 -3.36
N ASP A 94 7.26 -17.30 -3.19
CA ASP A 94 8.16 -17.63 -4.30
C ASP A 94 7.85 -19.02 -4.84
N ALA A 95 7.72 -20.03 -3.97
CA ALA A 95 7.36 -21.39 -4.37
C ALA A 95 5.95 -21.43 -5.01
N VAL A 96 4.98 -20.73 -4.43
CA VAL A 96 3.62 -20.62 -4.97
C VAL A 96 3.64 -19.98 -6.37
N ASN A 97 4.32 -18.84 -6.56
CA ASN A 97 4.40 -18.16 -7.86
C ASN A 97 5.14 -18.99 -8.91
N ALA A 98 6.15 -19.77 -8.52
CA ALA A 98 6.81 -20.70 -9.44
C ALA A 98 5.85 -21.76 -9.97
N ALA A 99 5.00 -22.32 -9.10
CA ALA A 99 3.97 -23.28 -9.49
C ALA A 99 2.84 -22.65 -10.32
N LEU A 100 2.52 -21.37 -10.06
CA LEU A 100 1.45 -20.64 -10.75
C LEU A 100 1.84 -20.07 -12.11
N ALA A 101 3.13 -20.03 -12.45
CA ALA A 101 3.64 -19.39 -13.67
C ALA A 101 2.93 -19.85 -14.95
N ARG A 102 2.61 -21.13 -15.05
CA ARG A 102 1.91 -21.74 -16.21
C ARG A 102 0.44 -21.34 -16.33
N TYR A 103 -0.17 -20.86 -15.25
CA TYR A 103 -1.59 -20.48 -15.21
C TYR A 103 -1.82 -18.98 -15.46
N GLY A 104 -0.77 -18.18 -15.59
CA GLY A 104 -0.88 -16.74 -15.72
C GLY A 104 -1.48 -16.07 -14.46
N LEU A 105 -1.19 -16.63 -13.30
CA LEU A 105 -1.63 -16.14 -12.01
C LEU A 105 -0.45 -15.56 -11.22
N VAL A 106 -0.78 -14.70 -10.27
CA VAL A 106 0.16 -14.14 -9.29
C VAL A 106 -0.45 -14.21 -7.90
N TYR A 107 0.38 -14.61 -6.95
CA TYR A 107 0.04 -14.77 -5.54
C TYR A 107 1.00 -13.98 -4.66
N SER A 108 0.49 -13.42 -3.57
CA SER A 108 1.32 -12.96 -2.47
C SER A 108 0.69 -13.34 -1.14
N GLY A 109 1.51 -13.90 -0.25
CA GLY A 109 1.21 -14.14 1.15
C GLY A 109 2.36 -13.67 2.00
N GLY A 110 2.13 -12.75 2.94
CA GLY A 110 3.17 -12.16 3.76
C GLY A 110 2.63 -11.38 4.94
N LEU A 111 3.53 -10.83 5.73
CA LEU A 111 3.21 -9.99 6.89
C LEU A 111 3.32 -8.51 6.51
N GLY A 112 2.24 -7.79 6.64
CA GLY A 112 2.20 -6.35 6.48
C GLY A 112 2.43 -5.58 7.77
N SER A 113 1.90 -4.38 7.85
CA SER A 113 1.97 -3.52 9.02
C SER A 113 1.45 -4.22 10.27
N LYS A 114 2.14 -4.04 11.40
CA LYS A 114 1.82 -4.67 12.70
C LYS A 114 1.80 -6.20 12.69
N GLY A 115 2.50 -6.83 11.72
CA GLY A 115 2.52 -8.29 11.60
C GLY A 115 1.19 -8.89 11.13
N THR A 116 0.30 -8.11 10.54
CA THR A 116 -0.97 -8.59 9.98
C THR A 116 -0.69 -9.40 8.71
N PRO A 117 -1.13 -10.67 8.63
CA PRO A 117 -0.99 -11.44 7.41
C PRO A 117 -1.87 -10.89 6.29
N HIS A 118 -1.32 -10.83 5.08
CA HIS A 118 -2.01 -10.42 3.87
C HIS A 118 -1.89 -11.49 2.81
N PHE A 119 -2.99 -11.79 2.16
CA PHE A 119 -3.05 -12.76 1.08
C PHE A 119 -3.82 -12.18 -0.10
N PHE A 120 -3.35 -12.44 -1.32
CA PHE A 120 -4.15 -12.25 -2.51
C PHE A 120 -3.78 -13.25 -3.60
N LEU A 121 -4.70 -13.48 -4.51
CA LEU A 121 -4.49 -14.20 -5.76
C LEU A 121 -5.14 -13.40 -6.88
N GLY A 122 -4.42 -13.19 -7.97
CA GLY A 122 -4.92 -12.43 -9.10
C GLY A 122 -4.40 -12.91 -10.45
N LYS A 123 -4.95 -12.33 -11.52
CA LYS A 123 -4.44 -12.53 -12.88
C LYS A 123 -3.13 -11.78 -13.04
N LEU A 124 -2.08 -12.46 -13.46
CA LEU A 124 -0.81 -11.82 -13.80
C LEU A 124 -0.96 -11.06 -15.13
N GLY A 125 -0.84 -9.74 -15.09
CA GLY A 125 -0.87 -8.88 -16.27
C GLY A 125 0.52 -8.59 -16.83
N HIS A 126 1.49 -8.35 -15.92
CA HIS A 126 2.87 -8.06 -16.31
C HIS A 126 3.87 -8.68 -15.35
N ARG A 127 4.97 -9.19 -15.90
CA ARG A 127 6.13 -9.65 -15.14
C ARG A 127 7.40 -9.11 -15.76
N GLU A 128 8.24 -8.49 -14.95
CA GLU A 128 9.55 -7.99 -15.37
C GLU A 128 10.62 -8.38 -14.36
N GLN A 129 11.65 -9.08 -14.81
CA GLN A 129 12.82 -9.38 -14.00
C GLN A 129 13.80 -8.23 -14.11
N ARG A 130 14.18 -7.66 -12.99
CA ARG A 130 15.25 -6.65 -12.88
C ARG A 130 16.44 -7.21 -12.10
N SER A 131 17.54 -6.47 -12.02
CA SER A 131 18.74 -6.91 -11.27
C SER A 131 18.46 -7.16 -9.80
N ASP A 132 17.62 -6.31 -9.20
CA ASP A 132 17.44 -6.20 -7.75
C ASP A 132 16.10 -6.78 -7.28
N PHE A 133 15.12 -6.91 -8.17
CA PHE A 133 13.78 -7.42 -7.84
C PHE A 133 13.04 -7.95 -9.07
N THR A 134 11.99 -8.72 -8.82
CA THR A 134 10.98 -9.09 -9.84
C THR A 134 9.74 -8.23 -9.65
N LEU A 135 9.33 -7.48 -10.68
CA LEU A 135 8.05 -6.79 -10.70
C LEU A 135 6.94 -7.74 -11.17
N LEU A 136 5.87 -7.81 -10.39
CA LEU A 136 4.67 -8.59 -10.66
C LEU A 136 3.44 -7.67 -10.57
N VAL A 137 2.80 -7.42 -11.70
CA VAL A 137 1.59 -6.58 -11.77
C VAL A 137 0.37 -7.46 -11.97
N SER A 138 -0.55 -7.41 -11.01
CA SER A 138 -1.85 -8.10 -11.09
C SER A 138 -2.90 -7.19 -11.73
N GLU A 139 -3.68 -7.73 -12.65
CA GLU A 139 -4.82 -7.03 -13.27
C GLU A 139 -6.08 -7.12 -12.40
N ASN A 140 -6.67 -8.31 -12.33
CA ASN A 140 -7.87 -8.60 -11.54
C ASN A 140 -7.52 -9.45 -10.34
N GLU A 141 -8.22 -9.24 -9.24
CA GLU A 141 -8.09 -10.02 -8.02
C GLU A 141 -9.18 -11.09 -7.95
N TYR A 142 -8.76 -12.33 -7.75
CA TYR A 142 -9.66 -13.48 -7.60
C TYR A 142 -9.89 -13.85 -6.14
N ALA A 143 -8.94 -13.52 -5.27
CA ALA A 143 -9.06 -13.62 -3.82
C ALA A 143 -8.28 -12.46 -3.18
N ARG A 144 -8.83 -11.87 -2.13
CA ARG A 144 -8.22 -10.74 -1.41
C ARG A 144 -8.70 -10.65 0.03
N ASP A 145 -7.88 -10.04 0.86
CA ASP A 145 -8.25 -9.59 2.20
C ASP A 145 -8.90 -8.19 2.20
N LEU A 146 -9.40 -7.78 3.36
CA LEU A 146 -10.04 -6.47 3.59
C LEU A 146 -9.07 -5.30 3.41
N THR A 147 -7.80 -5.48 3.79
CA THR A 147 -6.77 -4.43 3.69
C THR A 147 -6.43 -4.14 2.25
N ALA A 148 -6.20 -5.17 1.45
CA ALA A 148 -5.89 -5.12 0.03
C ALA A 148 -4.90 -4.01 -0.34
N PRO A 149 -3.65 -4.04 0.18
CA PRO A 149 -2.66 -3.02 -0.13
C PRO A 149 -2.43 -2.97 -1.66
N PRO A 150 -2.38 -1.76 -2.26
CA PRO A 150 -2.24 -1.63 -3.72
C PRO A 150 -0.86 -2.04 -4.23
N ALA A 151 0.15 -2.03 -3.35
CA ALA A 151 1.48 -2.52 -3.64
C ALA A 151 2.15 -3.05 -2.38
N MET A 152 3.14 -3.89 -2.54
CA MET A 152 4.00 -4.37 -1.46
C MET A 152 5.31 -4.97 -1.99
N ALA A 153 6.41 -4.74 -1.27
CA ALA A 153 7.68 -5.43 -1.49
C ALA A 153 7.77 -6.65 -0.55
N LEU A 154 8.07 -7.82 -1.09
CA LEU A 154 8.19 -9.07 -0.32
C LEU A 154 9.18 -10.02 -1.00
N GLY A 155 10.21 -10.48 -0.28
CA GLY A 155 11.11 -11.56 -0.72
C GLY A 155 11.80 -11.31 -2.06
N GLY A 156 12.23 -10.08 -2.36
CA GLY A 156 12.82 -9.72 -3.65
C GLY A 156 11.81 -9.55 -4.79
N ASN A 157 10.52 -9.56 -4.49
CA ASN A 157 9.45 -9.24 -5.43
C ASN A 157 8.77 -7.93 -5.06
N ILE A 158 8.35 -7.17 -6.06
CA ILE A 158 7.44 -6.03 -5.92
C ILE A 158 6.12 -6.41 -6.59
N PHE A 159 5.06 -6.46 -5.80
CA PHE A 159 3.70 -6.74 -6.26
C PHE A 159 2.95 -5.43 -6.41
N ILE A 160 2.34 -5.20 -7.57
CA ILE A 160 1.40 -4.10 -7.82
C ILE A 160 0.05 -4.69 -8.18
N ARG A 161 -0.99 -4.28 -7.46
CA ARG A 161 -2.37 -4.76 -7.59
C ARG A 161 -3.21 -3.66 -8.22
N ARG A 162 -3.38 -3.70 -9.56
CA ARG A 162 -4.10 -2.66 -10.32
C ARG A 162 -5.52 -2.44 -9.81
N GLU A 163 -6.25 -3.51 -9.52
CA GLU A 163 -7.63 -3.42 -9.03
C GLU A 163 -7.70 -2.75 -7.65
N SER A 164 -6.82 -3.12 -6.72
CA SER A 164 -6.71 -2.47 -5.41
C SER A 164 -6.25 -1.02 -5.54
N LEU A 165 -5.35 -0.70 -6.48
CA LEU A 165 -4.92 0.66 -6.75
C LEU A 165 -6.07 1.53 -7.29
N ARG A 166 -6.85 1.02 -8.25
CA ARG A 166 -8.07 1.70 -8.75
C ARG A 166 -9.07 1.98 -7.64
N ARG A 167 -9.27 1.03 -6.74
CA ARG A 167 -10.14 1.20 -5.58
C ARG A 167 -9.64 2.27 -4.64
N MET A 168 -8.34 2.27 -4.31
CA MET A 168 -7.73 3.31 -3.48
C MET A 168 -7.90 4.71 -4.11
N ILE A 169 -7.75 4.83 -5.42
CA ILE A 169 -7.98 6.09 -6.14
C ILE A 169 -9.45 6.49 -6.00
N TRP A 170 -10.38 5.56 -6.21
CA TRP A 170 -11.82 5.83 -6.08
C TRP A 170 -12.20 6.28 -4.66
N GLU A 171 -11.71 5.60 -3.63
CA GLU A 171 -11.95 5.99 -2.23
C GLU A 171 -11.47 7.44 -1.96
N LYS A 172 -10.28 7.80 -2.46
CA LYS A 172 -9.75 9.17 -2.37
C LYS A 172 -10.57 10.21 -3.16
N ILE A 173 -11.11 9.82 -4.31
CA ILE A 173 -12.03 10.67 -5.09
C ILE A 173 -13.32 10.90 -4.32
N GLU A 174 -13.92 9.87 -3.74
CA GLU A 174 -15.13 9.99 -2.94
C GLU A 174 -14.90 10.88 -1.71
N GLU A 175 -13.79 10.69 -1.00
CA GLU A 175 -13.40 11.56 0.12
C GLU A 175 -13.26 13.03 -0.32
N TRP A 176 -12.58 13.27 -1.43
CA TRP A 176 -12.41 14.62 -1.96
C TRP A 176 -13.75 15.25 -2.37
N ARG A 177 -14.67 14.49 -2.95
CA ARG A 177 -15.99 14.97 -3.39
C ARG A 177 -16.84 15.55 -2.27
N TRP A 178 -16.65 15.09 -1.04
CA TRP A 178 -17.40 15.61 0.11
C TRP A 178 -17.07 17.07 0.42
N HIS A 179 -15.84 17.47 0.22
CA HIS A 179 -15.38 18.82 0.55
C HIS A 179 -14.97 19.66 -0.66
N ARG A 180 -14.65 19.04 -1.79
CA ARG A 180 -14.16 19.66 -3.04
C ARG A 180 -13.08 20.72 -2.81
N LEU A 181 -12.14 20.44 -1.92
CA LEU A 181 -11.07 21.36 -1.55
C LEU A 181 -10.12 21.60 -2.73
N GLU A 182 -9.62 22.83 -2.83
CA GLU A 182 -8.48 23.17 -3.69
C GLU A 182 -7.18 22.64 -3.08
N ASN A 183 -6.92 21.35 -3.29
CA ASN A 183 -5.75 20.63 -2.77
C ASN A 183 -5.08 19.82 -3.88
N ALA A 184 -4.03 19.08 -3.54
CA ALA A 184 -3.28 18.26 -4.50
C ALA A 184 -4.19 17.24 -5.23
N MET A 185 -5.14 16.61 -4.53
CA MET A 185 -6.10 15.68 -5.15
C MET A 185 -6.98 16.40 -6.18
N GLY A 186 -7.56 17.54 -5.82
CA GLY A 186 -8.37 18.32 -6.76
C GLY A 186 -7.59 18.75 -8.01
N ARG A 187 -6.29 19.06 -7.86
CA ARG A 187 -5.42 19.40 -9.01
C ARG A 187 -5.14 18.17 -9.87
N ALA A 188 -4.83 17.03 -9.26
CA ALA A 188 -4.65 15.77 -10.00
C ALA A 188 -5.90 15.41 -10.81
N LEU A 189 -7.09 15.50 -10.21
CA LEU A 189 -8.35 15.11 -10.84
C LEU A 189 -8.73 15.99 -12.02
N ARG A 190 -8.28 17.25 -12.07
CA ARG A 190 -8.58 18.15 -13.22
C ARG A 190 -7.94 17.72 -14.54
N VAL A 191 -6.94 16.87 -14.49
CA VAL A 191 -6.27 16.35 -15.69
C VAL A 191 -7.11 15.28 -16.39
N PHE A 192 -8.06 14.66 -15.68
CA PHE A 192 -8.81 13.50 -16.17
C PHE A 192 -10.31 13.81 -16.30
N ASP A 193 -10.96 13.24 -17.34
CA ASP A 193 -12.40 13.43 -17.60
C ASP A 193 -13.27 12.52 -16.71
N LEU A 194 -13.19 12.75 -15.40
CA LEU A 194 -13.91 11.95 -14.41
C LEU A 194 -15.43 12.11 -14.48
N GLU A 195 -15.93 13.25 -14.97
CA GLU A 195 -17.37 13.54 -14.98
C GLU A 195 -18.11 12.79 -16.09
N ASN A 196 -17.51 12.73 -17.28
CA ASN A 196 -18.17 12.13 -18.46
C ASN A 196 -17.80 10.65 -18.62
N ASN A 197 -16.57 10.24 -18.26
CA ASN A 197 -16.10 8.87 -18.45
C ASN A 197 -15.25 8.38 -17.26
N ALA A 198 -15.90 8.12 -16.11
CA ALA A 198 -15.20 7.76 -14.89
C ALA A 198 -14.38 6.46 -14.98
N GLU A 199 -14.86 5.45 -15.70
CA GLU A 199 -14.14 4.18 -15.80
C GLU A 199 -12.83 4.36 -16.59
N ALA A 200 -12.87 5.05 -17.73
CA ALA A 200 -11.66 5.35 -18.50
C ALA A 200 -10.73 6.30 -17.75
N ALA A 201 -11.27 7.31 -17.06
CA ALA A 201 -10.48 8.21 -16.24
C ALA A 201 -9.78 7.46 -15.09
N LEU A 202 -10.47 6.54 -14.41
CA LEU A 202 -9.88 5.70 -13.37
C LEU A 202 -8.78 4.78 -13.91
N GLU A 203 -8.94 4.24 -15.12
CA GLU A 203 -7.91 3.43 -15.76
C GLU A 203 -6.66 4.26 -16.05
N GLU A 204 -6.84 5.44 -16.66
CA GLU A 204 -5.75 6.37 -16.95
C GLU A 204 -5.04 6.88 -15.68
N MET A 205 -5.81 7.18 -14.62
CA MET A 205 -5.25 7.51 -13.29
C MET A 205 -4.43 6.35 -12.73
N THR A 206 -4.92 5.12 -12.87
CA THR A 206 -4.24 3.92 -12.40
C THR A 206 -2.91 3.74 -13.11
N ASP A 207 -2.88 3.86 -14.45
CA ASP A 207 -1.66 3.80 -15.24
C ASP A 207 -0.65 4.90 -14.83
N THR A 208 -1.17 6.10 -14.58
CA THR A 208 -0.34 7.23 -14.12
C THR A 208 0.29 6.98 -12.75
N LEU A 209 -0.44 6.32 -11.85
CA LEU A 209 0.04 6.05 -10.49
C LEU A 209 0.97 4.84 -10.39
N ILE A 210 0.86 3.85 -11.27
CA ILE A 210 1.70 2.65 -11.23
C ILE A 210 3.18 3.02 -11.20
N ASP A 211 3.62 3.98 -12.02
CA ASP A 211 5.01 4.41 -12.07
C ASP A 211 5.48 4.97 -10.72
N SER A 212 4.68 5.83 -10.10
CA SER A 212 5.05 6.43 -8.80
C SER A 212 5.00 5.41 -7.64
N VAL A 213 4.05 4.50 -7.66
CA VAL A 213 3.96 3.39 -6.70
C VAL A 213 5.18 2.46 -6.84
N LEU A 214 5.56 2.11 -8.07
CA LEU A 214 6.75 1.30 -8.33
C LEU A 214 8.03 1.99 -7.84
N LEU A 215 8.15 3.31 -8.05
CA LEU A 215 9.28 4.09 -7.54
C LEU A 215 9.33 4.05 -6.01
N HIS A 216 8.18 4.18 -5.35
CA HIS A 216 8.10 4.12 -3.88
C HIS A 216 8.51 2.74 -3.35
N GLU A 217 7.96 1.65 -3.87
CA GLU A 217 8.30 0.29 -3.45
C GLU A 217 9.78 -0.03 -3.69
N LYS A 218 10.33 0.42 -4.81
CA LYS A 218 11.77 0.33 -5.07
C LYS A 218 12.58 1.11 -4.03
N GLY A 219 12.13 2.29 -3.68
CA GLY A 219 12.72 3.10 -2.62
C GLY A 219 12.68 2.41 -1.27
N GLU A 220 11.57 1.73 -0.93
CA GLU A 220 11.45 0.94 0.29
C GLU A 220 12.45 -0.23 0.35
N VAL A 221 12.66 -0.94 -0.77
CA VAL A 221 13.68 -1.99 -0.84
C VAL A 221 15.06 -1.39 -0.58
N LEU A 222 15.44 -0.32 -1.28
CA LEU A 222 16.74 0.33 -1.10
C LEU A 222 16.93 0.92 0.30
N ALA A 223 15.88 1.52 0.87
CA ALA A 223 15.91 2.03 2.23
C ALA A 223 16.07 0.87 3.24
N GLY A 224 15.37 -0.23 3.04
CA GLY A 224 15.50 -1.44 3.86
C GLY A 224 16.91 -2.01 3.85
N GLU A 225 17.55 -2.11 2.68
CA GLU A 225 18.95 -2.55 2.55
C GLU A 225 19.93 -1.63 3.29
N ARG A 226 19.74 -0.30 3.18
CA ARG A 226 20.60 0.70 3.84
C ARG A 226 20.43 0.71 5.36
N LEU A 227 19.21 0.50 5.85
CA LEU A 227 18.89 0.54 7.28
C LEU A 227 19.22 -0.79 7.98
N GLY A 228 19.13 -1.89 7.25
CA GLY A 228 19.45 -3.23 7.73
C GLY A 228 18.42 -3.79 8.72
N PRO A 229 18.66 -5.00 9.26
CA PRO A 229 17.67 -5.73 10.07
C PRO A 229 17.39 -5.10 11.44
N ASP A 230 18.26 -4.21 11.93
CA ASP A 230 18.04 -3.50 13.19
C ASP A 230 16.85 -2.55 13.11
N TRP A 231 16.51 -2.05 11.91
CA TRP A 231 15.36 -1.18 11.71
C TRP A 231 14.03 -1.89 12.03
N GLU A 232 13.84 -3.09 11.52
CA GLU A 232 12.64 -3.89 11.79
C GLU A 232 12.59 -4.32 13.27
N ARG A 233 13.73 -4.64 13.87
CA ARG A 233 13.81 -4.94 15.30
C ARG A 233 13.44 -3.73 16.16
N MET A 234 13.93 -2.53 15.81
CA MET A 234 13.57 -1.28 16.47
C MET A 234 12.08 -1.01 16.36
N LEU A 235 11.52 -1.18 15.16
CA LEU A 235 10.09 -1.00 14.90
C LEU A 235 9.24 -1.96 15.76
N GLY A 236 9.68 -3.21 15.91
CA GLY A 236 9.06 -4.22 16.76
C GLY A 236 9.10 -3.90 18.28
N ARG A 237 9.93 -2.93 18.73
CA ARG A 237 9.99 -2.48 20.12
C ARG A 237 8.97 -1.39 20.47
N VAL A 238 8.32 -0.77 19.48
CA VAL A 238 7.43 0.38 19.69
C VAL A 238 6.03 0.20 19.07
N PRO A 239 5.43 -0.99 19.10
CA PRO A 239 4.17 -1.25 18.41
C PRO A 239 3.02 -0.44 18.99
N GLY A 240 2.13 0.09 18.13
CA GLY A 240 0.94 0.84 18.52
C GLY A 240 1.20 2.23 19.10
N THR A 241 2.45 2.72 19.07
CA THR A 241 2.82 4.03 19.63
C THR A 241 2.95 5.12 18.55
N LYS A 242 3.01 6.38 19.00
CA LYS A 242 3.38 7.51 18.11
C LYS A 242 4.78 7.31 17.48
N ALA A 243 5.70 6.70 18.23
CA ALA A 243 7.04 6.39 17.74
C ALA A 243 6.99 5.44 16.52
N GLU A 244 6.15 4.39 16.53
CA GLU A 244 5.99 3.52 15.36
C GLU A 244 5.60 4.29 14.11
N ILE A 245 4.61 5.19 14.22
CA ILE A 245 4.14 6.00 13.09
C ILE A 245 5.25 6.89 12.55
N MET A 246 6.04 7.49 13.44
CA MET A 246 7.17 8.35 13.07
C MET A 246 8.32 7.57 12.44
N VAL A 247 8.67 6.41 12.99
CA VAL A 247 9.72 5.54 12.45
C VAL A 247 9.39 5.12 11.02
N ARG A 248 8.13 4.73 10.78
CA ARG A 248 7.65 4.40 9.42
C ARG A 248 7.73 5.60 8.50
N ALA A 249 7.25 6.78 8.92
CA ALA A 249 7.29 7.99 8.11
C ALA A 249 8.72 8.43 7.75
N VAL A 250 9.70 8.23 8.64
CA VAL A 250 11.12 8.50 8.34
C VAL A 250 11.64 7.55 7.25
N ARG A 251 11.29 6.24 7.31
CA ARG A 251 11.64 5.28 6.27
C ARG A 251 10.99 5.61 4.95
N ASP A 252 9.69 5.95 4.94
CA ASP A 252 8.96 6.34 3.74
C ASP A 252 9.61 7.58 3.08
N HIS A 253 9.97 8.59 3.86
CA HIS A 253 10.67 9.76 3.33
C HIS A 253 12.06 9.44 2.78
N LEU A 254 12.79 8.51 3.40
CA LEU A 254 14.06 8.04 2.86
C LEU A 254 13.83 7.31 1.53
N ALA A 255 12.84 6.42 1.46
CA ALA A 255 12.44 5.71 0.24
C ALA A 255 12.06 6.68 -0.88
N ASP A 256 11.21 7.66 -0.57
CA ASP A 256 10.78 8.67 -1.53
C ASP A 256 11.94 9.55 -2.02
N SER A 257 12.86 9.89 -1.14
CA SER A 257 14.04 10.69 -1.50
C SER A 257 15.01 9.92 -2.41
N LEU A 258 15.09 8.60 -2.25
CA LEU A 258 15.97 7.73 -3.04
C LEU A 258 15.48 7.53 -4.48
N THR A 259 14.16 7.44 -4.67
CA THR A 259 13.59 6.99 -5.95
C THR A 259 12.39 7.80 -6.39
N THR A 260 11.39 8.03 -5.53
CA THR A 260 10.10 8.61 -5.93
C THR A 260 10.26 10.05 -6.38
N LEU A 261 10.84 10.91 -5.55
CA LEU A 261 11.04 12.33 -5.91
C LEU A 261 11.93 12.52 -7.15
N PRO A 262 13.12 11.89 -7.23
CA PRO A 262 13.93 11.98 -8.44
C PRO A 262 13.23 11.44 -9.69
N GLY A 263 12.51 10.32 -9.57
CA GLY A 263 11.79 9.72 -10.69
C GLY A 263 10.61 10.57 -11.18
N LEU A 264 9.83 11.16 -10.28
CA LEU A 264 8.72 12.05 -10.62
C LEU A 264 9.22 13.33 -11.30
N LEU A 265 10.31 13.93 -10.80
CA LEU A 265 10.93 15.09 -11.42
C LEU A 265 11.45 14.78 -12.83
N ALA A 266 12.11 13.62 -13.00
CA ALA A 266 12.60 13.18 -14.31
C ALA A 266 11.47 12.89 -15.30
N ALA A 267 10.34 12.36 -14.85
CA ALA A 267 9.17 12.08 -15.67
C ALA A 267 8.42 13.34 -16.11
N ALA A 268 8.52 14.43 -15.34
CA ALA A 268 7.90 15.74 -15.59
C ALA A 268 6.39 15.66 -15.90
N LYS A 269 5.67 14.77 -15.18
CA LYS A 269 4.22 14.58 -15.29
C LYS A 269 3.50 15.25 -14.13
N ASP A 270 2.82 16.37 -14.36
CA ASP A 270 2.13 17.14 -13.32
C ASP A 270 1.12 16.31 -12.53
N ALA A 271 0.33 15.48 -13.22
CA ALA A 271 -0.65 14.61 -12.57
C ALA A 271 0.00 13.65 -11.56
N SER A 272 1.11 13.00 -11.92
CA SER A 272 1.84 12.09 -11.04
C SER A 272 2.38 12.82 -9.81
N MET A 273 2.91 14.03 -9.99
CA MET A 273 3.37 14.88 -8.90
C MET A 273 2.21 15.27 -7.97
N HIS A 274 1.08 15.74 -8.52
CA HIS A 274 -0.10 16.05 -7.73
C HIS A 274 -0.62 14.85 -6.95
N PHE A 275 -0.66 13.66 -7.55
CA PHE A 275 -1.06 12.43 -6.86
C PHE A 275 -0.11 12.05 -5.72
N TYR A 276 1.20 12.18 -5.93
CA TYR A 276 2.17 11.95 -4.87
C TYR A 276 1.88 12.83 -3.65
N PHE A 277 1.73 14.15 -3.83
CA PHE A 277 1.41 15.08 -2.75
C PHE A 277 0.02 14.83 -2.13
N ALA A 278 -0.95 14.36 -2.91
CA ALA A 278 -2.26 13.94 -2.40
C ALA A 278 -2.20 12.68 -1.55
N SER A 279 -1.20 11.83 -1.78
CA SER A 279 -1.01 10.55 -1.07
C SER A 279 -0.25 10.70 0.25
N LEU A 280 0.49 11.78 0.43
CA LEU A 280 1.23 12.02 1.68
C LEU A 280 0.30 12.08 2.88
N GLY A 281 0.58 11.23 3.88
CA GLY A 281 -0.13 11.20 5.15
C GLY A 281 0.16 12.41 6.04
N ASN A 282 -0.65 12.61 7.06
CA ASN A 282 -0.49 13.74 7.98
C ASN A 282 0.88 13.73 8.69
N MET A 283 1.38 12.54 9.11
CA MET A 283 2.70 12.44 9.75
C MET A 283 3.82 12.77 8.77
N GLN A 284 3.75 12.32 7.54
CA GLN A 284 4.73 12.64 6.50
C GLN A 284 4.80 14.15 6.26
N LYS A 285 3.65 14.81 6.08
CA LYS A 285 3.57 16.27 5.95
C LYS A 285 4.09 17.02 7.18
N HIS A 286 3.83 16.50 8.38
CA HIS A 286 4.29 17.06 9.64
C HIS A 286 5.82 17.01 9.76
N LEU A 287 6.43 15.91 9.35
CA LEU A 287 7.88 15.74 9.44
C LEU A 287 8.66 16.45 8.34
N PHE A 288 8.02 16.75 7.20
CA PHE A 288 8.68 17.35 6.04
C PHE A 288 7.93 18.60 5.53
N PRO A 289 7.79 19.65 6.35
CA PRO A 289 7.12 20.89 5.94
C PRO A 289 7.79 21.58 4.76
N ALA A 290 9.13 21.53 4.62
CA ALA A 290 9.82 22.08 3.46
C ALA A 290 9.34 21.48 2.14
N LEU A 291 9.01 20.18 2.09
CA LEU A 291 8.47 19.53 0.89
C LEU A 291 7.07 20.07 0.53
N VAL A 292 6.23 20.30 1.55
CA VAL A 292 4.90 20.91 1.35
C VAL A 292 5.02 22.32 0.80
N GLN A 293 5.94 23.13 1.36
CA GLN A 293 6.20 24.50 0.90
C GLN A 293 6.76 24.52 -0.52
N ALA A 294 7.66 23.60 -0.86
CA ALA A 294 8.20 23.46 -2.22
C ALA A 294 7.11 23.11 -3.24
N TYR A 295 6.16 22.22 -2.86
CA TYR A 295 4.99 21.92 -3.67
C TYR A 295 4.10 23.14 -3.88
N ASP A 296 3.78 23.89 -2.81
CA ASP A 296 2.96 25.09 -2.93
C ASP A 296 3.62 26.14 -3.82
N SER A 297 4.95 26.29 -3.74
CA SER A 297 5.73 27.16 -4.61
C SER A 297 5.66 26.74 -6.07
N TRP A 298 5.80 25.42 -6.35
CA TRP A 298 5.65 24.89 -7.71
C TRP A 298 4.24 25.13 -8.25
N VAL A 299 3.19 24.87 -7.47
CA VAL A 299 1.81 25.13 -7.88
C VAL A 299 1.57 26.61 -8.22
N ALA A 300 2.21 27.53 -7.49
CA ALA A 300 2.05 28.97 -7.71
C ALA A 300 2.84 29.48 -8.92
N SER A 301 4.02 28.94 -9.18
CA SER A 301 4.96 29.45 -10.20
C SER A 301 5.06 28.62 -11.46
N GLY A 302 4.70 27.32 -11.38
CA GLY A 302 4.97 26.34 -12.43
C GLY A 302 6.43 25.85 -12.47
N ASP A 303 7.30 26.35 -11.57
CA ASP A 303 8.73 26.00 -11.53
C ASP A 303 9.02 24.96 -10.47
N PRO A 304 9.45 23.71 -10.83
CA PRO A 304 9.77 22.63 -9.90
C PRO A 304 11.12 22.85 -9.17
N GLY A 305 11.87 23.89 -9.47
CA GLY A 305 13.23 24.08 -8.97
C GLY A 305 13.38 24.00 -7.44
N ALA A 306 12.35 24.37 -6.66
CA ALA A 306 12.37 24.23 -5.21
C ALA A 306 12.36 22.73 -4.80
N ILE A 307 11.59 21.90 -5.47
CA ILE A 307 11.52 20.44 -5.21
C ILE A 307 12.82 19.78 -5.67
N GLU A 308 13.36 20.18 -6.84
CA GLU A 308 14.62 19.66 -7.39
C GLU A 308 15.81 19.91 -6.44
N GLN A 309 15.89 21.09 -5.84
CA GLN A 309 16.93 21.44 -4.87
C GLN A 309 16.76 20.69 -3.54
N LEU A 310 15.52 20.36 -3.18
CA LEU A 310 15.20 19.71 -1.93
C LEU A 310 15.49 18.19 -1.96
N ALA A 311 15.27 17.52 -3.09
CA ALA A 311 15.37 16.07 -3.21
C ALA A 311 16.74 15.51 -2.73
N PRO A 312 17.91 15.96 -3.19
CA PRO A 312 19.19 15.42 -2.71
C PRO A 312 19.48 15.76 -1.23
N ARG A 313 18.99 16.89 -0.74
CA ARG A 313 19.12 17.28 0.67
C ARG A 313 18.27 16.43 1.57
N SER A 314 17.09 16.02 1.11
CA SER A 314 16.18 15.16 1.85
C SER A 314 16.74 13.76 2.05
N GLU A 315 17.39 13.17 1.05
CA GLU A 315 18.07 11.88 1.17
C GLU A 315 19.12 11.92 2.31
N ALA A 316 20.00 12.91 2.29
CA ALA A 316 21.03 13.05 3.31
C ALA A 316 20.44 13.24 4.72
N HIS A 317 19.38 14.04 4.83
CA HIS A 317 18.71 14.31 6.09
C HIS A 317 18.06 13.05 6.69
N TRP A 318 17.24 12.35 5.90
CA TRP A 318 16.53 11.18 6.39
C TRP A 318 17.46 10.00 6.68
N GLN A 319 18.53 9.84 5.88
CA GLN A 319 19.57 8.85 6.15
C GLN A 319 20.29 9.15 7.49
N ALA A 320 20.65 10.40 7.75
CA ALA A 320 21.30 10.82 8.99
C ALA A 320 20.38 10.63 10.20
N LEU A 321 19.10 11.03 10.08
CA LEU A 321 18.11 10.84 11.14
C LEU A 321 17.90 9.36 11.44
N ALA A 322 17.73 8.51 10.43
CA ALA A 322 17.59 7.08 10.60
C ALA A 322 18.81 6.45 11.29
N GLY A 323 20.03 6.89 10.95
CA GLY A 323 21.25 6.47 11.64
C GLY A 323 21.22 6.79 13.14
N ARG A 324 20.83 8.02 13.51
CA ARG A 324 20.69 8.44 14.92
C ARG A 324 19.61 7.63 15.66
N MET A 325 18.50 7.29 15.00
CA MET A 325 17.46 6.45 15.58
C MET A 325 17.97 5.02 15.86
N LEU A 326 18.75 4.44 14.94
CA LEU A 326 19.39 3.14 15.14
C LEU A 326 20.45 3.17 16.25
N GLU A 327 21.22 4.25 16.35
CA GLU A 327 22.15 4.44 17.47
C GLU A 327 21.40 4.49 18.80
N LEU A 328 20.30 5.23 18.88
CA LEU A 328 19.46 5.29 20.07
C LEU A 328 18.91 3.90 20.44
N TYR A 329 18.43 3.15 19.47
CA TYR A 329 17.95 1.78 19.67
C TYR A 329 19.04 0.85 20.22
N ARG A 330 20.28 0.93 19.69
CA ARG A 330 21.42 0.10 20.13
C ARG A 330 21.86 0.38 21.58
N HIS A 331 21.57 1.56 22.10
CA HIS A 331 21.79 1.87 23.51
C HIS A 331 20.70 1.28 24.43
N ASP A 332 19.68 0.66 23.86
CA ASP A 332 18.58 -0.07 24.51
C ASP A 332 17.95 0.67 25.71
N PRO A 333 17.48 1.89 25.55
CA PRO A 333 16.85 2.63 26.62
C PRO A 333 15.46 2.07 26.94
N ASP A 334 15.10 2.06 28.24
CA ASP A 334 13.77 1.65 28.70
C ASP A 334 12.65 2.53 28.10
N ASP A 335 12.97 3.82 27.86
CA ASP A 335 12.07 4.85 27.33
C ASP A 335 12.25 5.08 25.81
N LEU A 336 12.57 4.02 25.05
CA LEU A 336 12.89 4.10 23.61
C LEU A 336 11.83 4.86 22.81
N ALA A 337 10.54 4.58 23.02
CA ALA A 337 9.46 5.20 22.27
C ALA A 337 9.43 6.74 22.49
N GLU A 338 9.58 7.20 23.72
CA GLU A 338 9.58 8.63 24.05
C GLU A 338 10.80 9.34 23.46
N ARG A 339 11.96 8.72 23.53
CA ARG A 339 13.20 9.26 22.95
C ARG A 339 13.17 9.31 21.44
N LEU A 340 12.62 8.29 20.77
CA LEU A 340 12.42 8.31 19.33
C LEU A 340 11.50 9.47 18.92
N VAL A 341 10.37 9.65 19.62
CA VAL A 341 9.47 10.79 19.35
C VAL A 341 10.20 12.10 19.51
N ALA A 342 10.93 12.32 20.61
CA ALA A 342 11.68 13.57 20.87
C ALA A 342 12.75 13.81 19.78
N LEU A 343 13.49 12.77 19.39
CA LEU A 343 14.53 12.84 18.37
C LEU A 343 13.93 13.23 17.00
N VAL A 344 12.84 12.58 16.58
CA VAL A 344 12.22 12.83 15.29
C VAL A 344 11.57 14.20 15.25
N GLU A 345 10.82 14.59 16.30
CA GLU A 345 10.21 15.94 16.39
C GLU A 345 11.26 17.07 16.32
N SER A 346 12.40 16.91 16.97
CA SER A 346 13.48 17.91 16.92
C SER A 346 14.26 17.91 15.60
N SER A 347 13.99 16.96 14.72
CA SER A 347 14.71 16.73 13.46
C SER A 347 13.79 16.86 12.23
N ARG A 348 12.64 17.53 12.37
CA ARG A 348 11.77 17.83 11.23
C ARG A 348 12.55 18.58 10.15
N PHE A 349 12.24 18.33 8.89
CA PHE A 349 12.91 18.99 7.78
C PHE A 349 12.12 20.24 7.36
N GLU A 350 12.53 21.38 7.95
CA GLU A 350 11.93 22.70 7.73
C GLU A 350 12.39 23.32 6.40
#